data_3dc78b49172eb8e601a9b13834e5baa0
#
_entry.id   3dc78b49172eb8e601a9b13834e5baa0
#
_cell.length_a   1.000
_cell.length_b   1.000
_cell.length_c   1.000
_cell.angle_alpha   90.00
_cell.angle_beta   90.00
_cell.angle_gamma   90.00
#
_symmetry.space_group_name_H-M   'P 1'
#
loop_
_entity.id
_entity.type
_entity.pdbx_description
1 polymer ?
#
loop_
_entity_poly.entity_id
_entity_poly.type
_entity_poly.pdbx_seq_one_letter_code
_entity_poly.pdbx_strand_id
1 'polypeptide(L)'
;MPSFWPGGKAIREAVLDGNSDRQIDAIWQYLQDGRQARQPRGLNIEPIELLATSDKAVMLRRSYQGIGKRGIGVGYPGNVNLAFDAEQLRLAMLWHGKFADPGGVWRSQGHGTVRPLARNIIRFGKGPDLDDATAPWVPVDPKQVLEQGPVVSARFDRPPNHRFKGYFFDDAERPTFMYEYQGVTVNDYFLDQTTADSQQPSFQRQVTFQTTAPRPGLNFRVGSAAKITKLDDGTYRLGDSLRVKFADSVNAKITVGQTEQSLIVPLDLKSGQTKLVFQYIWERI
;
A
#
# COMPACT_ATOMS: atom_id res chain seq x y z
N MET A 1 -4.65 8.52 -38.58
CA MET A 1 -3.84 9.50 -37.84
C MET A 1 -3.69 10.76 -38.68
N PRO A 2 -3.85 11.95 -38.13
CA PRO A 2 -3.55 13.15 -38.88
C PRO A 2 -2.06 13.17 -39.23
N SER A 3 -1.75 13.57 -40.46
CA SER A 3 -0.36 13.75 -40.88
C SER A 3 0.19 15.01 -40.28
N PHE A 4 1.22 14.91 -39.48
CA PHE A 4 1.90 16.05 -38.88
C PHE A 4 3.00 16.62 -39.79
N TRP A 5 3.45 15.89 -40.81
CA TRP A 5 4.45 16.27 -41.82
C TRP A 5 4.24 15.54 -43.13
N PRO A 6 4.72 16.08 -44.29
CA PRO A 6 4.75 17.49 -44.64
C PRO A 6 3.35 17.98 -44.93
N GLY A 7 3.09 19.27 -44.71
CA GLY A 7 1.79 19.90 -44.96
C GLY A 7 0.79 19.85 -43.81
N GLY A 8 1.13 19.30 -42.63
CA GLY A 8 0.33 19.32 -41.41
C GLY A 8 0.48 20.67 -40.66
N LYS A 9 -0.56 21.04 -39.92
CA LYS A 9 -0.58 22.32 -39.13
C LYS A 9 0.30 22.28 -37.86
N ALA A 10 1.09 21.24 -37.63
CA ALA A 10 1.87 21.07 -36.41
C ALA A 10 3.34 21.53 -36.51
N ILE A 11 3.72 22.14 -37.64
CA ILE A 11 5.05 22.71 -37.79
C ILE A 11 5.17 23.91 -36.87
N ARG A 12 6.09 23.83 -35.92
CA ARG A 12 6.40 24.98 -35.04
C ARG A 12 7.44 25.84 -35.75
N GLU A 13 7.01 26.98 -36.27
CA GLU A 13 7.85 27.96 -36.95
C GLU A 13 9.04 28.43 -36.07
N ALA A 14 8.83 28.48 -34.76
CA ALA A 14 9.87 28.86 -33.80
C ALA A 14 10.94 27.77 -33.56
N VAL A 15 10.80 26.56 -34.15
CA VAL A 15 11.78 25.47 -33.97
C VAL A 15 12.45 25.20 -35.31
N LEU A 16 13.79 25.32 -35.37
CA LEU A 16 14.61 25.07 -36.57
C LEU A 16 14.05 25.83 -37.78
N ASP A 17 13.63 27.08 -37.61
CA ASP A 17 13.09 27.98 -38.64
C ASP A 17 11.88 27.39 -39.39
N GLY A 18 11.09 26.56 -38.72
CA GLY A 18 9.93 25.90 -39.34
C GLY A 18 10.28 24.82 -40.37
N ASN A 19 11.55 24.47 -40.52
CA ASN A 19 11.99 23.46 -41.50
C ASN A 19 11.62 22.07 -41.01
N SER A 20 10.62 21.45 -41.66
CA SER A 20 10.08 20.14 -41.31
C SER A 20 11.11 19.02 -41.40
N ASP A 21 11.98 19.03 -42.40
CA ASP A 21 12.98 17.97 -42.60
C ASP A 21 14.01 18.00 -41.45
N ARG A 22 14.50 19.19 -41.11
CA ARG A 22 15.39 19.37 -39.96
C ARG A 22 14.73 18.99 -38.64
N GLN A 23 13.44 19.24 -38.47
CA GLN A 23 12.69 18.84 -37.27
C GLN A 23 12.56 17.32 -37.20
N ILE A 24 12.29 16.66 -38.31
CA ILE A 24 12.22 15.19 -38.41
C ILE A 24 13.57 14.57 -38.11
N ASP A 25 14.65 15.09 -38.72
CA ASP A 25 16.01 14.59 -38.48
C ASP A 25 16.43 14.76 -37.02
N ALA A 26 16.07 15.88 -36.41
CA ALA A 26 16.36 16.11 -34.98
C ALA A 26 15.60 15.12 -34.08
N ILE A 27 14.33 14.81 -34.39
CA ILE A 27 13.56 13.80 -33.67
C ILE A 27 14.16 12.41 -33.89
N TRP A 28 14.57 12.10 -35.12
CA TRP A 28 15.18 10.82 -35.46
C TRP A 28 16.51 10.64 -34.73
N GLN A 29 17.37 11.66 -34.72
CA GLN A 29 18.64 11.65 -33.99
C GLN A 29 18.39 11.47 -32.50
N TYR A 30 17.42 12.18 -31.95
CA TYR A 30 17.04 12.02 -30.55
C TYR A 30 16.60 10.58 -30.19
N LEU A 31 15.81 9.94 -31.06
CA LEU A 31 15.41 8.53 -30.89
C LEU A 31 16.60 7.57 -31.00
N GLN A 32 17.54 7.86 -31.89
CA GLN A 32 18.77 7.08 -32.04
C GLN A 32 19.64 7.16 -30.78
N ASP A 33 19.85 8.36 -30.27
CA ASP A 33 20.64 8.60 -29.05
C ASP A 33 19.98 7.96 -27.83
N GLY A 34 18.66 8.03 -27.72
CA GLY A 34 17.88 7.36 -26.68
C GLY A 34 17.99 5.83 -26.72
N ARG A 35 18.01 5.24 -27.94
CA ARG A 35 18.23 3.79 -28.13
C ARG A 35 19.64 3.34 -27.75
N GLN A 36 20.62 4.24 -27.78
CA GLN A 36 21.99 3.98 -27.34
C GLN A 36 22.21 4.26 -25.84
N ALA A 37 21.15 4.47 -25.08
CA ALA A 37 21.15 4.85 -23.66
C ALA A 37 21.90 6.19 -23.40
N ARG A 38 22.09 7.02 -24.41
CA ARG A 38 22.67 8.36 -24.32
C ARG A 38 21.54 9.40 -24.18
N GLN A 39 20.89 9.40 -23.05
CA GLN A 39 19.89 10.44 -22.79
C GLN A 39 20.57 11.80 -22.57
N PRO A 40 20.08 12.89 -23.18
CA PRO A 40 20.56 14.23 -22.90
C PRO A 40 20.49 14.56 -21.40
N ARG A 41 21.49 15.29 -20.89
CA ARG A 41 21.44 15.82 -19.53
C ARG A 41 20.17 16.68 -19.37
N GLY A 42 19.37 16.40 -18.35
CA GLY A 42 18.09 17.09 -18.12
C GLY A 42 16.84 16.27 -18.44
N LEU A 43 16.98 15.08 -19.05
CA LEU A 43 15.87 14.12 -19.17
C LEU A 43 15.72 13.19 -17.96
N ASN A 44 16.56 13.34 -16.95
CA ASN A 44 16.32 12.68 -15.67
C ASN A 44 15.02 13.23 -15.09
N ILE A 45 14.00 12.41 -15.16
CA ILE A 45 12.70 12.72 -14.59
C ILE A 45 12.85 12.64 -13.08
N GLU A 46 12.92 13.79 -12.43
CA GLU A 46 12.90 13.82 -10.97
C GLU A 46 11.62 13.20 -10.41
N PRO A 47 11.68 12.50 -9.28
CA PRO A 47 10.49 11.98 -8.62
C PRO A 47 9.52 13.12 -8.33
N ILE A 48 8.25 12.87 -8.55
CA ILE A 48 7.19 13.73 -8.03
C ILE A 48 7.02 13.32 -6.57
N GLU A 49 7.21 14.24 -5.65
CA GLU A 49 7.00 13.98 -4.24
C GLU A 49 5.63 14.49 -3.80
N LEU A 50 4.77 13.60 -3.33
CA LEU A 50 3.57 13.98 -2.61
C LEU A 50 3.93 14.24 -1.14
N LEU A 51 3.48 15.36 -0.62
CA LEU A 51 3.76 15.80 0.74
C LEU A 51 2.48 15.83 1.57
N ALA A 52 2.53 15.27 2.76
CA ALA A 52 1.57 15.60 3.81
C ALA A 52 1.86 17.02 4.31
N THR A 53 0.83 17.78 4.68
CA THR A 53 1.01 19.06 5.36
C THR A 53 1.40 18.85 6.82
N SER A 54 1.67 19.93 7.56
CA SER A 54 2.07 19.81 8.97
C SER A 54 0.97 19.25 9.89
N ASP A 55 -0.28 19.32 9.44
CA ASP A 55 -1.49 18.99 10.22
C ASP A 55 -2.41 17.97 9.55
N LYS A 56 -2.21 17.68 8.25
CA LYS A 56 -3.11 16.82 7.49
C LYS A 56 -2.36 15.71 6.76
N ALA A 57 -2.96 14.53 6.76
CA ALA A 57 -2.52 13.41 5.95
C ALA A 57 -2.81 13.63 4.47
N VAL A 58 -2.06 12.96 3.60
CA VAL A 58 -2.30 12.91 2.15
C VAL A 58 -2.60 11.50 1.73
N MET A 59 -3.63 11.31 0.92
CA MET A 59 -4.02 9.99 0.44
C MET A 59 -3.94 9.87 -1.09
N LEU A 60 -3.41 8.76 -1.59
CA LEU A 60 -3.37 8.44 -3.01
C LEU A 60 -3.88 7.02 -3.27
N ARG A 61 -4.97 6.91 -4.04
CA ARG A 61 -5.54 5.63 -4.48
C ARG A 61 -5.01 5.27 -5.86
N ARG A 62 -4.08 4.36 -5.93
CA ARG A 62 -3.48 3.86 -7.19
C ARG A 62 -2.85 2.48 -6.95
N SER A 63 -2.38 1.85 -8.01
CA SER A 63 -1.54 0.67 -7.91
C SER A 63 -0.20 1.01 -7.27
N TYR A 64 0.19 0.30 -6.23
CA TYR A 64 1.50 0.39 -5.58
C TYR A 64 2.33 -0.84 -5.95
N GLN A 65 3.64 -0.68 -6.01
CA GLN A 65 4.53 -1.81 -6.29
C GLN A 65 4.37 -2.92 -5.23
N GLY A 66 3.90 -4.09 -5.66
CA GLY A 66 3.63 -5.23 -4.76
C GLY A 66 2.23 -5.24 -4.14
N ILE A 67 1.37 -4.28 -4.52
CA ILE A 67 -0.06 -4.26 -4.22
C ILE A 67 -0.81 -4.15 -5.56
N GLY A 68 -1.97 -4.76 -5.65
CA GLY A 68 -2.81 -4.68 -6.83
C GLY A 68 -3.34 -3.28 -7.15
N LYS A 69 -4.26 -3.18 -8.10
CA LYS A 69 -4.79 -1.90 -8.60
C LYS A 69 -5.59 -1.10 -7.55
N ARG A 70 -5.96 -1.70 -6.43
CA ARG A 70 -6.76 -1.09 -5.36
C ARG A 70 -5.92 -0.71 -4.13
N GLY A 71 -4.67 -0.36 -4.36
CA GLY A 71 -3.82 0.18 -3.29
C GLY A 71 -4.27 1.57 -2.85
N ILE A 72 -4.23 1.82 -1.56
CA ILE A 72 -4.50 3.11 -0.94
C ILE A 72 -3.30 3.46 -0.07
N GLY A 73 -2.47 4.38 -0.57
CA GLY A 73 -1.36 4.89 0.23
C GLY A 73 -1.78 6.13 1.01
N VAL A 74 -1.23 6.27 2.21
CA VAL A 74 -1.45 7.42 3.07
C VAL A 74 -0.12 7.88 3.64
N GLY A 75 0.20 9.15 3.43
CA GLY A 75 1.32 9.85 4.05
C GLY A 75 0.85 10.72 5.21
N TYR A 76 1.54 10.64 6.33
CA TYR A 76 1.18 11.36 7.55
C TYR A 76 2.19 12.46 7.89
N PRO A 77 1.77 13.51 8.62
CA PRO A 77 2.66 14.61 9.01
C PRO A 77 3.94 14.16 9.72
N GLY A 78 3.89 13.09 10.52
CA GLY A 78 5.04 12.50 11.22
C GLY A 78 6.03 11.74 10.32
N ASN A 79 5.95 11.88 9.00
CA ASN A 79 6.79 11.14 8.02
C ASN A 79 6.70 9.62 8.16
N VAL A 80 5.63 9.11 8.73
CA VAL A 80 5.28 7.69 8.73
C VAL A 80 4.18 7.47 7.71
N ASN A 81 4.25 6.39 6.97
CA ASN A 81 3.41 6.17 5.81
C ASN A 81 2.95 4.72 5.74
N LEU A 82 1.81 4.50 5.13
CA LEU A 82 1.28 3.17 4.90
C LEU A 82 0.73 2.99 3.48
N ALA A 83 0.58 1.73 3.07
CA ALA A 83 -0.28 1.36 1.97
C ALA A 83 -1.21 0.23 2.37
N PHE A 84 -2.51 0.47 2.24
CA PHE A 84 -3.58 -0.48 2.47
C PHE A 84 -3.99 -1.14 1.15
N ASP A 85 -4.14 -2.45 1.15
CA ASP A 85 -4.62 -3.22 0.01
C ASP A 85 -6.14 -3.44 0.15
N ALA A 86 -6.92 -2.61 -0.55
CA ALA A 86 -8.38 -2.69 -0.52
C ALA A 86 -8.96 -3.89 -1.30
N GLU A 87 -8.14 -4.67 -2.01
CA GLU A 87 -8.54 -5.93 -2.62
C GLU A 87 -8.45 -7.08 -1.61
N GLN A 88 -7.34 -7.13 -0.87
CA GLN A 88 -7.09 -8.19 0.12
C GLN A 88 -7.48 -7.79 1.55
N LEU A 89 -7.93 -6.57 1.79
CA LEU A 89 -8.35 -6.02 3.09
C LEU A 89 -7.27 -6.17 4.16
N ARG A 90 -6.09 -5.62 3.86
CA ARG A 90 -4.92 -5.75 4.72
C ARG A 90 -4.05 -4.49 4.71
N LEU A 91 -3.33 -4.30 5.79
CA LEU A 91 -2.15 -3.44 5.77
C LEU A 91 -1.06 -4.15 4.96
N ALA A 92 -0.65 -3.54 3.85
CA ALA A 92 0.30 -4.17 2.94
C ALA A 92 1.74 -3.69 3.12
N MET A 93 1.92 -2.40 3.46
CA MET A 93 3.23 -1.80 3.60
C MET A 93 3.23 -0.72 4.68
N LEU A 94 4.37 -0.58 5.33
CA LEU A 94 4.72 0.55 6.20
C LEU A 94 6.10 1.08 5.79
N TRP A 95 6.30 2.40 5.85
CA TRP A 95 7.61 3.01 5.67
C TRP A 95 7.70 4.35 6.38
N HIS A 96 8.93 4.74 6.69
CA HIS A 96 9.26 6.03 7.28
C HIS A 96 10.01 6.89 6.28
N GLY A 97 9.82 8.22 6.34
CA GLY A 97 10.43 9.20 5.45
C GLY A 97 9.46 9.75 4.43
N LYS A 98 9.95 10.11 3.26
CA LYS A 98 9.15 10.70 2.18
C LYS A 98 8.02 9.78 1.74
N PHE A 99 6.86 10.36 1.40
CA PHE A 99 5.67 9.56 1.13
C PHE A 99 5.80 8.77 -0.17
N ALA A 100 5.52 9.36 -1.31
CA ALA A 100 5.41 8.59 -2.54
C ALA A 100 5.66 9.43 -3.81
N ASP A 101 6.14 8.73 -4.85
CA ASP A 101 6.26 9.22 -6.20
C ASP A 101 5.16 8.61 -7.08
N PRO A 102 4.14 9.39 -7.47
CA PRO A 102 3.10 8.96 -8.40
C PRO A 102 3.54 9.03 -9.87
N GLY A 103 4.76 9.47 -10.16
CA GLY A 103 5.24 9.71 -11.51
C GLY A 103 5.11 8.52 -12.44
N GLY A 104 5.27 7.30 -11.93
CA GLY A 104 5.06 6.07 -12.70
C GLY A 104 3.63 5.92 -13.23
N VAL A 105 2.64 6.44 -12.52
CA VAL A 105 1.23 6.42 -12.92
C VAL A 105 0.86 7.67 -13.71
N TRP A 106 1.25 8.86 -13.24
CA TRP A 106 0.83 10.12 -13.84
C TRP A 106 1.45 10.38 -15.20
N ARG A 107 2.69 9.91 -15.42
CA ARG A 107 3.40 10.04 -16.71
C ARG A 107 3.08 8.93 -17.71
N SER A 108 2.41 7.86 -17.28
CA SER A 108 2.10 6.67 -18.09
C SER A 108 0.61 6.48 -18.35
N GLN A 109 -0.18 7.56 -18.38
CA GLN A 109 -1.63 7.54 -18.65
C GLN A 109 -2.42 6.57 -17.75
N GLY A 110 -2.01 6.44 -16.48
CA GLY A 110 -2.65 5.54 -15.53
C GLY A 110 -2.09 4.12 -15.48
N HIS A 111 -1.18 3.77 -16.39
CA HIS A 111 -0.41 2.54 -16.31
C HIS A 111 0.77 2.67 -15.33
N GLY A 112 1.27 1.56 -14.81
CA GLY A 112 2.39 1.58 -13.87
C GLY A 112 1.95 1.62 -12.41
N THR A 113 2.89 1.94 -11.53
CA THR A 113 2.69 1.90 -10.08
C THR A 113 3.25 3.13 -9.38
N VAL A 114 2.65 3.49 -8.27
CA VAL A 114 3.21 4.45 -7.32
C VAL A 114 4.39 3.81 -6.60
N ARG A 115 5.45 4.57 -6.43
CA ARG A 115 6.65 4.14 -5.74
C ARG A 115 6.76 4.84 -4.38
N PRO A 116 6.82 4.11 -3.25
CA PRO A 116 7.20 4.69 -1.97
C PRO A 116 8.60 5.33 -2.04
N LEU A 117 8.77 6.51 -1.45
CA LEU A 117 10.05 7.24 -1.46
C LEU A 117 10.87 6.97 -0.20
N ALA A 118 11.10 5.70 0.09
CA ALA A 118 11.91 5.25 1.22
C ALA A 118 12.86 4.12 0.82
N ARG A 119 13.93 3.96 1.62
CA ARG A 119 14.89 2.85 1.44
C ARG A 119 14.41 1.58 2.13
N ASN A 120 13.83 1.71 3.31
CA ASN A 120 13.37 0.60 4.16
C ASN A 120 11.85 0.52 4.15
N ILE A 121 11.29 -0.25 3.22
CA ILE A 121 9.86 -0.50 3.13
C ILE A 121 9.57 -1.85 3.79
N ILE A 122 8.80 -1.84 4.86
CA ILE A 122 8.30 -3.04 5.51
C ILE A 122 7.10 -3.53 4.72
N ARG A 123 7.14 -4.77 4.25
CA ARG A 123 6.08 -5.41 3.48
C ARG A 123 5.50 -6.56 4.26
N PHE A 124 4.19 -6.59 4.37
CA PHE A 124 3.46 -7.69 5.00
C PHE A 124 2.97 -8.69 3.96
N GLY A 125 2.81 -9.93 4.38
CA GLY A 125 2.37 -11.03 3.54
C GLY A 125 0.99 -10.84 2.95
N LYS A 126 0.70 -11.58 1.91
CA LYS A 126 -0.61 -11.56 1.23
C LYS A 126 -1.70 -12.17 2.11
N GLY A 127 -2.95 -11.95 1.71
CA GLY A 127 -4.15 -12.40 2.40
C GLY A 127 -4.73 -11.37 3.37
N PRO A 128 -6.00 -11.53 3.75
CA PRO A 128 -6.71 -10.56 4.59
C PRO A 128 -6.12 -10.49 5.99
N ASP A 129 -6.30 -9.33 6.66
CA ASP A 129 -5.91 -9.19 8.06
C ASP A 129 -6.93 -9.82 9.01
N LEU A 130 -8.22 -9.89 8.64
CA LEU A 130 -9.24 -10.62 9.38
C LEU A 130 -9.67 -11.86 8.60
N ASP A 131 -9.54 -13.04 9.19
CA ASP A 131 -9.98 -14.30 8.59
C ASP A 131 -10.36 -15.31 9.67
N ASP A 132 -10.96 -16.44 9.30
CA ASP A 132 -11.14 -17.52 10.24
C ASP A 132 -9.84 -18.35 10.37
N ALA A 133 -9.76 -19.07 11.49
CA ALA A 133 -8.53 -19.77 11.87
C ALA A 133 -8.31 -21.09 11.12
N THR A 134 -9.25 -21.53 10.30
CA THR A 134 -9.32 -22.93 9.86
C THR A 134 -8.62 -23.19 8.54
N ALA A 135 -8.38 -22.17 7.72
CA ALA A 135 -7.65 -22.32 6.48
C ALA A 135 -6.80 -21.06 6.18
N PRO A 136 -5.49 -21.18 5.93
CA PRO A 136 -4.71 -20.07 5.43
C PRO A 136 -5.26 -19.66 4.07
N TRP A 137 -5.45 -18.35 3.88
CA TRP A 137 -5.80 -17.81 2.57
C TRP A 137 -4.70 -18.14 1.55
N VAL A 138 -5.08 -18.76 0.45
CA VAL A 138 -4.18 -19.06 -0.67
C VAL A 138 -4.61 -18.23 -1.87
N PRO A 139 -3.73 -17.46 -2.51
CA PRO A 139 -4.04 -16.77 -3.74
C PRO A 139 -4.49 -17.79 -4.80
N VAL A 140 -5.58 -17.49 -5.49
CA VAL A 140 -6.00 -18.31 -6.63
C VAL A 140 -4.95 -18.19 -7.73
N ASP A 141 -4.44 -19.29 -8.25
CA ASP A 141 -3.54 -19.29 -9.39
C ASP A 141 -4.30 -18.76 -10.63
N PRO A 142 -3.86 -17.67 -11.26
CA PRO A 142 -4.49 -17.13 -12.46
C PRO A 142 -4.60 -18.15 -13.61
N LYS A 143 -3.71 -19.13 -13.67
CA LYS A 143 -3.74 -20.19 -14.68
C LYS A 143 -4.90 -21.16 -14.46
N GLN A 144 -5.17 -21.54 -13.22
CA GLN A 144 -6.29 -22.43 -12.89
C GLN A 144 -7.65 -21.79 -13.20
N VAL A 145 -7.72 -20.46 -13.15
CA VAL A 145 -8.96 -19.74 -13.44
C VAL A 145 -9.19 -19.60 -14.93
N LEU A 146 -8.14 -19.45 -15.73
CA LEU A 146 -8.24 -19.40 -17.19
C LEU A 146 -8.72 -20.72 -17.80
N GLU A 147 -8.45 -21.83 -17.14
CA GLU A 147 -8.94 -23.16 -17.55
C GLU A 147 -10.44 -23.35 -17.28
N GLN A 148 -11.06 -22.54 -16.43
CA GLN A 148 -12.47 -22.65 -16.06
C GLN A 148 -13.43 -21.73 -16.84
N GLY A 149 -12.93 -20.95 -17.82
CA GLY A 149 -13.75 -20.08 -18.68
C GLY A 149 -13.36 -18.59 -18.64
N PRO A 150 -14.05 -17.73 -19.39
CA PRO A 150 -13.71 -16.33 -19.53
C PRO A 150 -13.87 -15.59 -18.18
N VAL A 151 -12.78 -15.24 -17.57
CA VAL A 151 -12.77 -14.60 -16.28
C VAL A 151 -12.55 -13.10 -16.44
N VAL A 152 -13.43 -12.33 -15.83
CA VAL A 152 -13.29 -10.89 -15.68
C VAL A 152 -12.12 -10.63 -14.74
N SER A 153 -11.03 -10.20 -15.31
CA SER A 153 -9.63 -10.19 -14.87
C SER A 153 -9.28 -9.42 -13.57
N ALA A 154 -10.22 -8.92 -12.81
CA ALA A 154 -9.92 -8.01 -11.72
C ALA A 154 -10.21 -8.54 -10.30
N ARG A 155 -10.57 -9.81 -10.14
CA ARG A 155 -11.07 -10.33 -8.85
C ARG A 155 -10.30 -11.53 -8.29
N PHE A 156 -9.19 -11.89 -8.88
CA PHE A 156 -8.46 -13.11 -8.48
C PHE A 156 -7.81 -13.06 -7.12
N ASP A 157 -7.41 -11.85 -6.70
CA ASP A 157 -6.74 -11.66 -5.41
C ASP A 157 -7.72 -11.30 -4.29
N ARG A 158 -9.02 -11.31 -4.57
CA ARG A 158 -10.02 -10.96 -3.56
C ARG A 158 -10.37 -12.19 -2.71
N PRO A 159 -10.17 -12.15 -1.39
CA PRO A 159 -10.58 -13.22 -0.51
C PRO A 159 -12.10 -13.40 -0.53
N PRO A 160 -12.62 -14.65 -0.50
CA PRO A 160 -14.04 -14.90 -0.45
C PRO A 160 -14.67 -14.31 0.83
N ASN A 161 -15.92 -13.85 0.73
CA ASN A 161 -16.68 -13.27 1.84
C ASN A 161 -16.09 -11.98 2.46
N HIS A 162 -15.05 -11.41 1.85
CA HIS A 162 -14.44 -10.14 2.24
C HIS A 162 -14.95 -9.02 1.34
N ARG A 163 -15.32 -7.88 1.94
CA ARG A 163 -15.86 -6.74 1.21
C ARG A 163 -15.28 -5.43 1.72
N PHE A 164 -14.57 -4.69 0.88
CA PHE A 164 -14.22 -3.31 1.15
C PHE A 164 -15.46 -2.41 1.04
N LYS A 165 -15.76 -1.63 2.07
CA LYS A 165 -16.93 -0.75 2.15
C LYS A 165 -16.59 0.70 1.80
N GLY A 166 -15.33 1.08 1.94
CA GLY A 166 -14.86 2.45 1.73
C GLY A 166 -13.98 2.94 2.86
N TYR A 167 -13.92 4.25 3.00
CA TYR A 167 -13.23 4.93 4.10
C TYR A 167 -13.92 6.25 4.37
N PHE A 168 -13.74 6.78 5.55
CA PHE A 168 -14.09 8.14 5.93
C PHE A 168 -12.88 8.81 6.58
N PHE A 169 -12.86 10.14 6.60
CA PHE A 169 -11.76 10.92 7.13
C PHE A 169 -12.11 11.55 8.48
N ASP A 170 -11.10 11.75 9.31
CA ASP A 170 -11.16 12.68 10.42
C ASP A 170 -10.81 14.12 9.97
N ASP A 171 -10.79 15.08 10.91
CA ASP A 171 -10.48 16.48 10.64
C ASP A 171 -9.05 16.70 10.12
N ALA A 172 -8.13 15.77 10.41
CA ALA A 172 -6.76 15.77 9.91
C ALA A 172 -6.58 14.96 8.61
N GLU A 173 -7.67 14.66 7.91
CA GLU A 173 -7.71 13.89 6.67
C GLU A 173 -7.10 12.48 6.77
N ARG A 174 -7.06 11.91 7.98
CA ARG A 174 -6.62 10.53 8.20
C ARG A 174 -7.76 9.57 7.92
N PRO A 175 -7.58 8.57 7.04
CA PRO A 175 -8.65 7.64 6.70
C PRO A 175 -8.85 6.58 7.78
N THR A 176 -10.12 6.26 8.05
CA THR A 176 -10.54 4.99 8.65
C THR A 176 -11.03 4.08 7.55
N PHE A 177 -10.34 2.96 7.31
CA PHE A 177 -10.76 1.97 6.32
C PHE A 177 -11.88 1.10 6.86
N MET A 178 -12.96 0.98 6.09
CA MET A 178 -14.11 0.14 6.44
C MET A 178 -14.17 -1.10 5.57
N TYR A 179 -14.29 -2.26 6.18
CA TYR A 179 -14.47 -3.52 5.48
C TYR A 179 -15.30 -4.51 6.29
N GLU A 180 -15.72 -5.57 5.64
CA GLU A 180 -16.62 -6.56 6.20
C GLU A 180 -16.15 -7.97 5.88
N TYR A 181 -16.24 -8.84 6.87
CA TYR A 181 -16.03 -10.28 6.75
C TYR A 181 -17.09 -11.04 7.54
N GLN A 182 -17.89 -11.89 6.86
CA GLN A 182 -18.89 -12.76 7.49
C GLN A 182 -19.77 -12.10 8.56
N GLY A 183 -20.25 -10.87 8.29
CA GLY A 183 -21.11 -10.13 9.22
C GLY A 183 -20.37 -9.40 10.34
N VAL A 184 -19.05 -9.39 10.31
CA VAL A 184 -18.21 -8.51 11.15
C VAL A 184 -17.81 -7.29 10.33
N THR A 185 -18.20 -6.11 10.76
CA THR A 185 -17.72 -4.83 10.21
C THR A 185 -16.45 -4.42 10.94
N VAL A 186 -15.42 -4.04 10.19
CA VAL A 186 -14.15 -3.58 10.72
C VAL A 186 -13.95 -2.11 10.34
N ASN A 187 -13.59 -1.30 11.34
CA ASN A 187 -13.07 0.05 11.17
C ASN A 187 -11.60 0.04 11.58
N ASP A 188 -10.72 0.33 10.63
CA ASP A 188 -9.27 0.22 10.76
C ASP A 188 -8.64 1.59 10.59
N TYR A 189 -8.20 2.18 11.70
CA TYR A 189 -7.71 3.56 11.80
C TYR A 189 -6.25 3.59 12.21
N PHE A 190 -5.50 4.51 11.61
CA PHE A 190 -4.08 4.70 11.87
C PHE A 190 -3.80 6.14 12.32
N LEU A 191 -3.03 6.26 13.37
CA LEU A 191 -2.61 7.53 13.95
C LEU A 191 -1.09 7.58 14.02
N ASP A 192 -0.49 8.57 13.37
CA ASP A 192 0.92 8.89 13.54
C ASP A 192 1.18 9.41 14.96
N GLN A 193 2.17 8.84 15.61
CA GLN A 193 2.56 9.21 16.99
C GLN A 193 3.97 9.79 17.07
N THR A 194 4.52 10.15 15.91
CA THR A 194 5.83 10.80 15.87
C THR A 194 5.69 12.21 16.41
N THR A 195 6.20 12.46 17.61
CA THR A 195 6.33 13.82 18.14
C THR A 195 7.69 14.38 17.76
N ALA A 196 7.83 15.72 17.76
CA ALA A 196 9.12 16.37 17.50
C ALA A 196 10.24 15.90 18.46
N ASP A 197 9.85 15.45 19.66
CA ASP A 197 10.75 14.94 20.69
C ASP A 197 10.97 13.43 20.63
N SER A 198 10.18 12.68 19.85
CA SER A 198 10.36 11.24 19.73
C SER A 198 11.37 10.94 18.63
N GLN A 199 12.50 10.37 19.01
CA GLN A 199 13.52 9.90 18.06
C GLN A 199 13.09 8.65 17.29
N GLN A 200 11.94 8.05 17.62
CA GLN A 200 11.44 6.83 17.03
C GLN A 200 10.10 7.05 16.33
N PRO A 201 10.05 6.92 14.98
CA PRO A 201 8.80 6.96 14.26
C PRO A 201 7.88 5.84 14.71
N SER A 202 6.60 6.15 14.86
CA SER A 202 5.61 5.14 15.24
C SER A 202 4.22 5.43 14.69
N PHE A 203 3.47 4.34 14.46
CA PHE A 203 2.03 4.34 14.20
C PHE A 203 1.28 3.65 15.32
N GLN A 204 0.19 4.22 15.77
CA GLN A 204 -0.85 3.49 16.47
C GLN A 204 -1.88 2.99 15.46
N ARG A 205 -2.21 1.70 15.48
CA ARG A 205 -3.33 1.12 14.74
C ARG A 205 -4.45 0.80 15.72
N GLN A 206 -5.65 1.29 15.42
CA GLN A 206 -6.86 1.04 16.18
C GLN A 206 -7.85 0.30 15.29
N VAL A 207 -8.10 -0.95 15.62
CA VAL A 207 -9.04 -1.79 14.88
C VAL A 207 -10.29 -2.00 15.72
N THR A 208 -11.43 -1.62 15.19
CA THR A 208 -12.73 -1.78 15.85
C THR A 208 -13.56 -2.79 15.07
N PHE A 209 -13.93 -3.86 15.74
CA PHE A 209 -14.79 -4.92 15.22
C PHE A 209 -16.21 -4.71 15.73
N GLN A 210 -17.19 -4.71 14.84
CA GLN A 210 -18.62 -4.59 15.15
C GLN A 210 -19.37 -5.79 14.63
N THR A 211 -20.13 -6.47 15.48
CA THR A 211 -20.95 -7.62 15.09
C THR A 211 -22.28 -7.64 15.84
N THR A 212 -23.34 -8.12 15.21
CA THR A 212 -24.67 -8.27 15.83
C THR A 212 -24.86 -9.62 16.51
N ALA A 213 -23.99 -10.60 16.23
CA ALA A 213 -24.03 -11.93 16.82
C ALA A 213 -22.59 -12.36 17.21
N PRO A 214 -22.43 -13.26 18.19
CA PRO A 214 -21.11 -13.78 18.55
C PRO A 214 -20.40 -14.40 17.34
N ARG A 215 -19.10 -14.11 17.22
CA ARG A 215 -18.21 -14.63 16.19
C ARG A 215 -16.93 -15.18 16.82
N PRO A 216 -16.92 -16.43 17.26
CA PRO A 216 -15.71 -17.08 17.75
C PRO A 216 -14.81 -17.56 16.61
N GLY A 217 -13.55 -17.86 16.92
CA GLY A 217 -12.62 -18.53 16.02
C GLY A 217 -12.10 -17.66 14.89
N LEU A 218 -12.12 -16.34 15.03
CA LEU A 218 -11.50 -15.42 14.10
C LEU A 218 -10.05 -15.14 14.50
N ASN A 219 -9.22 -14.81 13.51
CA ASN A 219 -7.87 -14.32 13.72
C ASN A 219 -7.72 -12.94 13.08
N PHE A 220 -7.06 -12.03 13.79
CA PHE A 220 -6.61 -10.77 13.22
C PHE A 220 -5.09 -10.79 13.08
N ARG A 221 -4.59 -10.62 11.86
CA ARG A 221 -3.18 -10.54 11.55
C ARG A 221 -2.66 -9.12 11.78
N VAL A 222 -1.78 -8.99 12.74
CA VAL A 222 -1.13 -7.72 13.07
C VAL A 222 -0.01 -7.38 12.07
N GLY A 223 0.72 -8.40 11.62
CA GLY A 223 1.78 -8.26 10.62
C GLY A 223 2.47 -9.57 10.35
N SER A 224 3.39 -9.56 9.39
CA SER A 224 4.20 -10.73 9.05
C SER A 224 5.65 -10.32 8.76
N ALA A 225 6.56 -11.28 8.92
CA ALA A 225 7.98 -11.13 8.61
C ALA A 225 8.63 -12.52 8.44
N ALA A 226 9.82 -12.57 7.84
CA ALA A 226 10.60 -13.81 7.76
C ALA A 226 10.86 -14.42 9.15
N LYS A 227 11.02 -13.58 10.17
CA LYS A 227 11.17 -13.97 11.56
C LYS A 227 10.42 -13.02 12.48
N ILE A 228 9.70 -13.57 13.45
CA ILE A 228 9.05 -12.81 14.52
C ILE A 228 9.56 -13.34 15.86
N THR A 229 9.90 -12.44 16.77
CA THR A 229 10.41 -12.80 18.10
C THR A 229 9.62 -12.05 19.17
N LYS A 230 9.11 -12.76 20.16
CA LYS A 230 8.58 -12.16 21.38
C LYS A 230 9.74 -11.74 22.26
N LEU A 231 9.73 -10.50 22.76
CA LEU A 231 10.76 -9.94 23.62
C LEU A 231 10.35 -10.04 25.10
N ASP A 232 11.33 -9.88 26.00
CA ASP A 232 11.13 -10.01 27.44
C ASP A 232 10.19 -8.92 28.01
N ASP A 233 10.10 -7.77 27.34
CA ASP A 233 9.19 -6.68 27.70
C ASP A 233 7.73 -6.89 27.21
N GLY A 234 7.45 -8.07 26.64
CA GLY A 234 6.14 -8.45 26.13
C GLY A 234 5.81 -7.93 24.73
N THR A 235 6.70 -7.17 24.10
CA THR A 235 6.56 -6.71 22.72
C THR A 235 6.99 -7.76 21.71
N TYR A 236 6.72 -7.54 20.43
CA TYR A 236 7.10 -8.45 19.35
C TYR A 236 7.96 -7.71 18.33
N ARG A 237 9.10 -8.29 17.96
CA ARG A 237 9.95 -7.80 16.87
C ARG A 237 9.61 -8.55 15.58
N LEU A 238 9.26 -7.79 14.55
CA LEU A 238 8.98 -8.26 13.19
C LEU A 238 10.17 -7.94 12.29
N GLY A 239 10.91 -8.97 11.88
CA GLY A 239 12.19 -8.78 11.20
C GLY A 239 13.18 -7.99 12.06
N ASP A 240 13.99 -7.13 11.41
CA ASP A 240 15.05 -6.36 12.07
C ASP A 240 14.68 -4.91 12.36
N SER A 241 13.51 -4.44 11.90
CA SER A 241 13.23 -3.01 11.83
C SER A 241 11.94 -2.58 12.49
N LEU A 242 11.04 -3.49 12.83
CA LEU A 242 9.72 -3.13 13.35
C LEU A 242 9.44 -3.84 14.66
N ARG A 243 8.98 -3.07 15.65
CA ARG A 243 8.46 -3.59 16.92
C ARG A 243 6.96 -3.36 17.00
N VAL A 244 6.24 -4.32 17.52
CA VAL A 244 4.81 -4.23 17.83
C VAL A 244 4.61 -4.24 19.35
N LYS A 245 3.87 -3.24 19.84
CA LYS A 245 3.47 -3.10 21.26
C LYS A 245 1.96 -3.00 21.34
N PHE A 246 1.32 -3.89 22.08
CA PHE A 246 -0.11 -3.82 22.37
C PHE A 246 -0.39 -2.84 23.52
N ALA A 247 -1.52 -2.12 23.43
CA ALA A 247 -1.96 -1.22 24.47
C ALA A 247 -2.44 -1.99 25.72
N ASP A 248 -3.14 -3.10 25.47
CA ASP A 248 -3.67 -3.98 26.51
C ASP A 248 -3.02 -5.37 26.41
N SER A 249 -3.18 -6.16 27.45
CA SER A 249 -2.76 -7.56 27.42
C SER A 249 -3.62 -8.36 26.43
N VAL A 250 -3.01 -8.87 25.38
CA VAL A 250 -3.66 -9.71 24.37
C VAL A 250 -2.97 -11.06 24.24
N ASN A 251 -3.73 -12.10 23.92
CA ASN A 251 -3.19 -13.41 23.64
C ASN A 251 -2.68 -13.53 22.20
N ALA A 252 -1.66 -12.72 21.85
CA ALA A 252 -1.08 -12.76 20.52
C ALA A 252 -0.22 -14.03 20.34
N LYS A 253 -0.28 -14.62 19.15
CA LYS A 253 0.42 -15.84 18.76
C LYS A 253 1.27 -15.62 17.52
N ILE A 254 2.40 -16.30 17.45
CA ILE A 254 3.23 -16.38 16.25
C ILE A 254 2.87 -17.66 15.53
N THR A 255 2.43 -17.54 14.27
CA THR A 255 2.16 -18.69 13.40
C THR A 255 3.22 -18.77 12.30
N VAL A 256 3.58 -19.98 11.91
CA VAL A 256 4.60 -20.22 10.89
C VAL A 256 3.91 -20.62 9.59
N GLY A 257 4.08 -19.79 8.56
CA GLY A 257 3.67 -20.09 7.19
C GLY A 257 4.81 -20.74 6.39
N GLN A 258 4.60 -20.92 5.11
CA GLN A 258 5.60 -21.55 4.22
C GLN A 258 6.84 -20.65 4.00
N THR A 259 6.66 -19.34 3.92
CA THR A 259 7.72 -18.37 3.57
C THR A 259 7.96 -17.33 4.65
N GLU A 260 7.02 -17.14 5.57
CA GLU A 260 7.07 -16.11 6.60
C GLU A 260 6.29 -16.53 7.84
N GLN A 261 6.54 -15.83 8.93
CA GLN A 261 5.77 -15.91 10.17
C GLN A 261 4.74 -14.78 10.21
N SER A 262 3.61 -15.02 10.87
CA SER A 262 2.58 -14.02 11.11
C SER A 262 2.34 -13.85 12.61
N LEU A 263 2.21 -12.58 13.04
CA LEU A 263 1.73 -12.24 14.37
C LEU A 263 0.21 -12.11 14.28
N ILE A 264 -0.50 -12.97 14.97
CA ILE A 264 -1.97 -13.01 14.97
C ILE A 264 -2.53 -12.79 16.37
N VAL A 265 -3.71 -12.18 16.45
CA VAL A 265 -4.53 -12.09 17.65
C VAL A 265 -5.79 -12.91 17.44
N PRO A 266 -5.95 -14.04 18.13
CA PRO A 266 -7.21 -14.78 18.13
C PRO A 266 -8.33 -13.93 18.70
N LEU A 267 -9.49 -13.93 18.06
CA LEU A 267 -10.64 -13.13 18.40
C LEU A 267 -11.87 -14.01 18.65
N ASP A 268 -12.46 -13.86 19.83
CA ASP A 268 -13.76 -14.41 20.18
C ASP A 268 -14.72 -13.24 20.40
N LEU A 269 -15.25 -12.71 19.28
CA LEU A 269 -16.10 -11.53 19.31
C LEU A 269 -17.47 -11.85 19.91
N LYS A 270 -17.87 -11.07 20.90
CA LYS A 270 -19.26 -11.04 21.41
C LYS A 270 -20.09 -10.08 20.56
N SER A 271 -21.41 -10.18 20.64
CA SER A 271 -22.30 -9.16 20.07
C SER A 271 -21.96 -7.78 20.62
N GLY A 272 -21.89 -6.78 19.73
CA GLY A 272 -21.47 -5.41 20.07
C GLY A 272 -20.13 -5.06 19.45
N GLN A 273 -19.36 -4.24 20.16
CA GLN A 273 -18.11 -3.67 19.71
C GLN A 273 -16.91 -4.22 20.49
N THR A 274 -15.87 -4.60 19.78
CA THR A 274 -14.58 -4.97 20.36
C THR A 274 -13.48 -4.10 19.73
N LYS A 275 -12.54 -3.61 20.51
CA LYS A 275 -11.44 -2.76 20.05
C LYS A 275 -10.10 -3.43 20.31
N LEU A 276 -9.20 -3.39 19.33
CA LEU A 276 -7.81 -3.81 19.41
C LEU A 276 -6.92 -2.62 19.10
N VAL A 277 -5.99 -2.29 19.99
CA VAL A 277 -5.09 -1.14 19.84
C VAL A 277 -3.65 -1.60 20.03
N PHE A 278 -2.79 -1.23 19.08
CA PHE A 278 -1.36 -1.52 19.16
C PHE A 278 -0.55 -0.52 18.34
N GLN A 279 0.76 -0.51 18.59
CA GLN A 279 1.71 0.38 17.95
C GLN A 279 2.69 -0.39 17.09
N TYR A 280 3.03 0.17 15.92
CA TYR A 280 4.20 -0.16 15.14
C TYR A 280 5.28 0.87 15.43
N ILE A 281 6.45 0.44 15.86
CA ILE A 281 7.57 1.29 16.27
C ILE A 281 8.78 0.88 15.43
N TRP A 282 9.38 1.82 14.72
CA TRP A 282 10.61 1.53 13.97
C TRP A 282 11.81 1.48 14.92
N GLU A 283 12.56 0.38 14.90
CA GLU A 283 13.76 0.21 15.74
C GLU A 283 15.05 0.73 15.08
N ARG A 284 15.06 0.76 13.72
CA ARG A 284 16.19 1.28 12.94
C ARG A 284 15.63 2.15 11.82
N ILE A 285 16.14 3.33 11.68
CA ILE A 285 15.76 4.34 10.68
C ILE A 285 16.80 4.36 9.54
#